data_0616c6fc5907961737d5c4ce1b0976d3
#
_entry.id   0616c6fc5907961737d5c4ce1b0976d3
#
_cell.length_a   1.000
_cell.length_b   1.000
_cell.length_c   1.000
_cell.angle_alpha   90.00
_cell.angle_beta   90.00
_cell.angle_gamma   90.00
#
_symmetry.space_group_name_H-M   'P 1'
#
loop_
_entity.id
_entity.type
_entity.pdbx_description
1 polymer ?
#
loop_
_entity_poly.entity_id
_entity_poly.type
_entity_poly.pdbx_seq_one_letter_code
_entity_poly.pdbx_strand_id
1 'polypeptide(L)'
;QGLRCKIATVDEWLSGDIREDVIGAIEQGASKNDDYLIVATSSEGTVRNGSGDTIKMELMDILKGDYINPHVSIWYYKLDSIDEVGNPEMWLKANPNLGKTVTYETYQLDVERAEKSPANRNDILAKRFNIPMEGYTYFFTYEETIPHRKRDFWRLPCALGADLSQGNDFCAFTFLFPLANGEFGIKTRNYITEFTLMKLPSAMRMKYDQFIKEGSLIVMNGTILDLMEVYDDLDKHIVDCEYDVRCFGFDPYNAKEFVERWQTENGPFGIEKVIQGAKTESVPLGELKNLAEERMLLFDEELMMFAMGNCVTIEDTNGNRKLLKKRYEAKIDAVAALLDAFVAYKLNKDAFE
;
A
#
# COMPACT_ATOMS: atom_id res chain seq x y z
N GLN A 1 15.98 5.17 28.43
CA GLN A 1 14.76 5.34 29.25
C GLN A 1 15.02 6.31 30.37
N GLY A 2 14.26 7.43 30.44
CA GLY A 2 14.23 8.30 31.62
C GLY A 2 14.93 9.65 31.49
N LEU A 3 15.13 10.19 30.31
CA LEU A 3 15.56 11.58 30.17
C LEU A 3 14.46 12.51 30.69
N ARG A 4 14.74 13.20 31.80
CA ARG A 4 13.93 14.32 32.27
C ARG A 4 14.42 15.58 31.58
N CYS A 5 13.76 15.99 30.51
CA CYS A 5 14.07 17.24 29.81
C CYS A 5 12.88 18.20 29.89
N LYS A 6 13.17 19.49 29.99
CA LYS A 6 12.17 20.56 29.89
C LYS A 6 11.98 20.99 28.43
N ILE A 7 13.05 20.91 27.63
CA ILE A 7 13.04 21.25 26.22
C ILE A 7 13.73 20.12 25.48
N ALA A 8 13.08 19.61 24.44
CA ALA A 8 13.64 18.65 23.50
C ALA A 8 13.44 19.14 22.06
N THR A 9 14.44 18.92 21.23
CA THR A 9 14.35 19.16 19.79
C THR A 9 14.58 17.84 19.06
N VAL A 10 13.72 17.52 18.11
CA VAL A 10 13.83 16.34 17.23
C VAL A 10 13.87 16.86 15.81
N ASP A 11 14.98 16.64 15.13
CA ASP A 11 15.16 17.05 13.76
C ASP A 11 14.97 15.88 12.80
N GLU A 12 14.52 16.19 11.56
CA GLU A 12 14.23 15.21 10.51
C GLU A 12 13.24 14.11 10.95
N TRP A 13 12.27 14.49 11.78
CA TRP A 13 11.32 13.58 12.42
C TRP A 13 10.47 12.75 11.44
N LEU A 14 10.01 13.34 10.33
CA LEU A 14 9.13 12.68 9.37
C LEU A 14 9.80 12.31 8.04
N SER A 15 11.08 12.68 7.84
CA SER A 15 11.76 12.53 6.55
C SER A 15 12.24 11.11 6.26
N GLY A 16 12.31 10.25 7.28
CA GLY A 16 12.85 8.90 7.21
C GLY A 16 11.85 7.79 7.54
N ASP A 17 12.36 6.57 7.59
CA ASP A 17 11.62 5.40 8.07
C ASP A 17 11.65 5.37 9.59
N ILE A 18 10.62 5.94 10.22
CA ILE A 18 10.48 5.96 11.67
C ILE A 18 9.98 4.60 12.11
N ARG A 19 10.82 3.87 12.85
CA ARG A 19 10.47 2.55 13.43
C ARG A 19 9.94 2.62 14.85
N GLU A 20 10.26 3.70 15.56
CA GLU A 20 9.90 3.90 16.98
C GLU A 20 9.26 5.28 17.15
N ASP A 21 8.30 5.39 18.06
CA ASP A 21 7.71 6.66 18.45
C ASP A 21 8.69 7.44 19.35
N VAL A 22 9.60 8.17 18.71
CA VAL A 22 10.63 8.99 19.40
C VAL A 22 9.99 10.11 20.20
N ILE A 23 8.94 10.74 19.67
CA ILE A 23 8.24 11.85 20.34
C ILE A 23 7.53 11.33 21.58
N GLY A 24 6.76 10.24 21.50
CA GLY A 24 6.08 9.65 22.64
C GLY A 24 7.06 9.19 23.73
N ALA A 25 8.23 8.64 23.35
CA ALA A 25 9.27 8.27 24.30
C ALA A 25 9.87 9.47 25.03
N ILE A 26 10.08 10.59 24.34
CA ILE A 26 10.55 11.86 24.94
C ILE A 26 9.47 12.46 25.83
N GLU A 27 8.22 12.46 25.38
CA GLU A 27 7.08 13.01 26.11
C GLU A 27 6.85 12.30 27.44
N GLN A 28 6.96 10.97 27.49
CA GLN A 28 6.91 10.21 28.74
C GLN A 28 7.97 10.64 29.77
N GLY A 29 9.14 11.06 29.29
CA GLY A 29 10.19 11.60 30.16
C GLY A 29 9.95 13.05 30.54
N ALA A 30 9.51 13.88 29.63
CA ALA A 30 9.27 15.31 29.77
C ALA A 30 8.05 15.63 30.65
N SER A 31 6.96 14.82 30.53
CA SER A 31 5.71 14.98 31.29
C SER A 31 5.83 14.91 32.80
N LYS A 32 7.03 14.58 33.32
CA LYS A 32 7.35 14.66 34.73
C LYS A 32 7.71 16.10 35.21
N ASN A 33 7.77 17.05 34.30
CA ASN A 33 7.93 18.46 34.55
C ASN A 33 6.57 19.15 34.31
N ASP A 34 6.27 20.16 35.13
CA ASP A 34 5.02 20.93 35.01
C ASP A 34 4.99 21.76 33.71
N ASP A 35 6.17 22.12 33.22
CA ASP A 35 6.38 22.86 31.97
C ASP A 35 7.41 22.14 31.08
N TYR A 36 7.02 21.75 29.89
CA TYR A 36 7.94 21.21 28.91
C TYR A 36 7.55 21.63 27.49
N LEU A 37 8.54 21.62 26.59
CA LEU A 37 8.37 21.92 25.18
C LEU A 37 9.12 20.87 24.34
N ILE A 38 8.44 20.28 23.41
CA ILE A 38 9.06 19.44 22.38
C ILE A 38 8.90 20.14 21.04
N VAL A 39 10.00 20.39 20.36
CA VAL A 39 10.02 20.97 19.01
C VAL A 39 10.48 19.92 18.04
N ALA A 40 9.63 19.54 17.11
CA ALA A 40 9.96 18.62 16.04
C ALA A 40 10.04 19.38 14.71
N THR A 41 11.13 19.20 13.99
CA THR A 41 11.33 19.76 12.65
C THR A 41 11.52 18.63 11.65
N SER A 42 11.03 18.81 10.43
CA SER A 42 11.20 17.82 9.38
C SER A 42 10.96 18.42 7.99
N SER A 43 11.62 17.87 7.01
CA SER A 43 11.23 17.98 5.61
C SER A 43 10.35 16.81 5.19
N GLU A 44 9.72 16.92 4.02
CA GLU A 44 9.01 15.79 3.43
C GLU A 44 10.02 14.68 3.04
N GLY A 45 9.68 13.44 3.33
CA GLY A 45 10.47 12.29 2.94
C GLY A 45 10.04 11.70 1.60
N THR A 46 10.84 10.75 1.13
CA THR A 46 10.54 9.96 -0.07
C THR A 46 9.93 8.59 0.26
N VAL A 47 9.64 8.37 1.53
CA VAL A 47 9.06 7.12 2.02
C VAL A 47 7.56 7.32 2.23
N ARG A 48 6.71 6.47 1.63
CA ARG A 48 5.25 6.55 1.69
C ARG A 48 4.63 5.36 2.42
N ASN A 49 3.42 5.58 2.94
CA ASN A 49 2.64 4.59 3.68
C ASN A 49 3.35 4.03 4.92
N GLY A 50 4.24 4.83 5.54
CA GLY A 50 4.92 4.51 6.78
C GLY A 50 4.34 5.24 7.98
N SER A 51 4.98 5.01 9.14
CA SER A 51 4.61 5.69 10.39
C SER A 51 4.68 7.22 10.29
N GLY A 52 5.62 7.76 9.52
CA GLY A 52 5.72 9.20 9.26
C GLY A 52 4.49 9.76 8.53
N ASP A 53 3.97 9.04 7.53
CA ASP A 53 2.75 9.46 6.83
C ASP A 53 1.52 9.38 7.76
N THR A 54 1.45 8.38 8.63
CA THR A 54 0.40 8.25 9.65
C THR A 54 0.39 9.43 10.60
N ILE A 55 1.55 9.76 11.17
CA ILE A 55 1.70 10.93 12.06
C ILE A 55 1.33 12.22 11.33
N LYS A 56 1.76 12.37 10.08
CA LYS A 56 1.43 13.53 9.25
C LYS A 56 -0.08 13.65 9.02
N MET A 57 -0.80 12.54 8.80
CA MET A 57 -2.27 12.56 8.68
C MET A 57 -2.93 13.08 9.96
N GLU A 58 -2.52 12.61 11.13
CA GLU A 58 -3.02 13.08 12.42
C GLU A 58 -2.76 14.60 12.62
N LEU A 59 -1.57 15.07 12.25
CA LEU A 59 -1.23 16.50 12.30
C LEU A 59 -2.07 17.32 11.30
N MET A 60 -2.36 16.77 10.13
CA MET A 60 -3.22 17.43 9.14
C MET A 60 -4.67 17.53 9.61
N ASP A 61 -5.18 16.55 10.34
CA ASP A 61 -6.52 16.61 10.95
C ASP A 61 -6.61 17.73 12.00
N ILE A 62 -5.51 17.94 12.77
CA ILE A 62 -5.42 19.10 13.69
C ILE A 62 -5.43 20.42 12.89
N LEU A 63 -4.64 20.52 11.82
CA LEU A 63 -4.57 21.73 10.98
C LEU A 63 -5.89 22.06 10.31
N LYS A 64 -6.66 21.08 9.90
CA LYS A 64 -8.00 21.23 9.30
C LYS A 64 -9.07 21.55 10.34
N GLY A 65 -8.81 21.33 11.61
CA GLY A 65 -9.77 21.48 12.70
C GLY A 65 -10.69 20.29 12.92
N ASP A 66 -10.42 19.16 12.25
CA ASP A 66 -11.16 17.90 12.44
C ASP A 66 -10.87 17.28 13.81
N TYR A 67 -9.71 17.60 14.37
CA TYR A 67 -9.32 17.26 15.74
C TYR A 67 -8.70 18.47 16.44
N ILE A 68 -9.19 18.81 17.63
CA ILE A 68 -8.70 19.95 18.42
C ILE A 68 -7.72 19.46 19.48
N ASN A 69 -6.45 19.85 19.34
CA ASN A 69 -5.44 19.64 20.36
C ASN A 69 -4.77 20.97 20.75
N PRO A 70 -5.13 21.56 21.91
CA PRO A 70 -4.61 22.88 22.33
C PRO A 70 -3.12 22.85 22.73
N HIS A 71 -2.51 21.68 22.84
CA HIS A 71 -1.11 21.52 23.21
C HIS A 71 -0.18 21.36 22.01
N VAL A 72 -0.71 21.31 20.79
CA VAL A 72 0.05 21.13 19.54
C VAL A 72 -0.06 22.37 18.66
N SER A 73 1.09 22.94 18.28
CA SER A 73 1.19 24.01 17.29
C SER A 73 1.92 23.50 16.06
N ILE A 74 1.32 23.69 14.88
CA ILE A 74 1.82 23.11 13.63
C ILE A 74 2.04 24.21 12.60
N TRP A 75 3.22 24.16 11.98
CA TRP A 75 3.61 25.04 10.88
C TRP A 75 4.01 24.18 9.69
N TYR A 76 3.24 24.23 8.61
CA TYR A 76 3.45 23.39 7.43
C TYR A 76 3.61 24.24 6.17
N TYR A 77 4.85 24.33 5.70
CA TYR A 77 5.25 25.09 4.52
C TYR A 77 5.48 24.13 3.36
N LYS A 78 4.68 24.20 2.30
CA LYS A 78 4.81 23.34 1.12
C LYS A 78 4.25 24.04 -0.12
N LEU A 79 4.61 23.56 -1.30
CA LEU A 79 3.82 23.85 -2.51
C LEU A 79 2.52 23.05 -2.50
N ASP A 80 1.48 23.59 -3.12
CA ASP A 80 0.18 22.93 -3.19
C ASP A 80 0.15 21.87 -4.30
N SER A 81 0.91 22.09 -5.38
CA SER A 81 0.98 21.19 -6.52
C SER A 81 2.41 21.17 -7.10
N ILE A 82 2.72 20.06 -7.78
CA ILE A 82 3.98 19.93 -8.52
C ILE A 82 4.10 20.94 -9.67
N ASP A 83 2.99 21.43 -10.20
CA ASP A 83 2.95 22.42 -11.29
C ASP A 83 3.49 23.78 -10.84
N GLU A 84 3.46 24.06 -9.53
CA GLU A 84 4.02 25.28 -8.95
C GLU A 84 5.54 25.30 -8.91
N VAL A 85 6.21 24.17 -9.11
CA VAL A 85 7.68 24.05 -9.06
C VAL A 85 8.35 24.94 -10.13
N GLY A 86 7.74 25.05 -11.30
CA GLY A 86 8.22 25.92 -12.38
C GLY A 86 7.99 27.42 -12.16
N ASN A 87 7.27 27.82 -11.07
CA ASN A 87 6.97 29.21 -10.79
C ASN A 87 7.72 29.73 -9.54
N PRO A 88 8.79 30.53 -9.71
CA PRO A 88 9.59 31.04 -8.60
C PRO A 88 8.81 31.87 -7.56
N GLU A 89 7.69 32.50 -7.94
CA GLU A 89 6.85 33.28 -7.01
C GLU A 89 6.18 32.38 -5.97
N MET A 90 5.90 31.11 -6.32
CA MET A 90 5.26 30.15 -5.43
C MET A 90 6.23 29.53 -4.41
N TRP A 91 7.54 29.58 -4.64
CA TRP A 91 8.53 28.91 -3.79
C TRP A 91 8.55 29.41 -2.34
N LEU A 92 8.10 30.65 -2.10
CA LEU A 92 7.93 31.20 -0.74
C LEU A 92 6.91 30.41 0.10
N LYS A 93 5.94 29.70 -0.51
CA LYS A 93 5.03 28.80 0.21
C LYS A 93 5.76 27.68 0.90
N ALA A 94 6.79 27.13 0.25
CA ALA A 94 7.59 26.02 0.79
C ALA A 94 8.74 26.51 1.67
N ASN A 95 9.28 27.71 1.40
CA ASN A 95 10.38 28.29 2.17
C ASN A 95 10.20 29.81 2.39
N PRO A 96 9.63 30.21 3.53
CA PRO A 96 9.44 31.64 3.86
C PRO A 96 10.74 32.44 4.00
N ASN A 97 11.88 31.75 4.15
CA ASN A 97 13.21 32.36 4.24
C ASN A 97 13.95 32.47 2.90
N LEU A 98 13.30 32.11 1.82
CA LEU A 98 13.85 32.24 0.47
C LEU A 98 14.16 33.71 0.18
N GLY A 99 15.35 33.96 -0.37
CA GLY A 99 15.87 35.31 -0.59
C GLY A 99 16.57 35.93 0.65
N LYS A 100 16.55 35.23 1.80
CA LYS A 100 17.24 35.66 3.03
C LYS A 100 18.37 34.69 3.41
N THR A 101 18.03 33.43 3.70
CA THR A 101 18.99 32.39 4.09
C THR A 101 19.38 31.48 2.93
N VAL A 102 18.50 31.34 1.95
CA VAL A 102 18.71 30.57 0.71
C VAL A 102 18.34 31.46 -0.46
N THR A 103 19.16 31.47 -1.51
CA THR A 103 18.96 32.32 -2.69
C THR A 103 18.01 31.68 -3.69
N TYR A 104 17.30 32.50 -4.47
CA TYR A 104 16.49 32.05 -5.60
C TYR A 104 17.32 31.29 -6.64
N GLU A 105 18.57 31.69 -6.84
CA GLU A 105 19.50 31.02 -7.75
C GLU A 105 19.75 29.57 -7.32
N THR A 106 19.92 29.31 -6.02
CA THR A 106 20.09 27.94 -5.49
C THR A 106 18.86 27.08 -5.81
N TYR A 107 17.66 27.62 -5.60
CA TYR A 107 16.43 26.91 -5.91
C TYR A 107 16.28 26.65 -7.41
N GLN A 108 16.60 27.64 -8.23
CA GLN A 108 16.57 27.50 -9.69
C GLN A 108 17.50 26.37 -10.18
N LEU A 109 18.72 26.30 -9.65
CA LEU A 109 19.66 25.23 -9.97
C LEU A 109 19.16 23.85 -9.54
N ASP A 110 18.49 23.77 -8.38
CA ASP A 110 17.92 22.52 -7.89
C ASP A 110 16.72 22.09 -8.77
N VAL A 111 15.87 23.02 -9.21
CA VAL A 111 14.79 22.74 -10.18
C VAL A 111 15.35 22.22 -11.49
N GLU A 112 16.36 22.87 -12.05
CA GLU A 112 17.02 22.41 -13.30
C GLU A 112 17.66 21.03 -13.15
N ARG A 113 18.22 20.72 -11.98
CA ARG A 113 18.72 19.36 -11.67
C ARG A 113 17.60 18.34 -11.60
N ALA A 114 16.47 18.69 -10.99
CA ALA A 114 15.31 17.81 -10.89
C ALA A 114 14.72 17.50 -12.28
N GLU A 115 14.76 18.45 -13.21
CA GLU A 115 14.33 18.27 -14.60
C GLU A 115 15.28 17.36 -15.40
N LYS A 116 16.59 17.52 -15.19
CA LYS A 116 17.61 16.80 -15.95
C LYS A 116 17.95 15.42 -15.39
N SER A 117 17.67 15.16 -14.12
CA SER A 117 18.05 13.92 -13.43
C SER A 117 16.87 13.29 -12.69
N PRO A 118 16.16 12.34 -13.31
CA PRO A 118 15.05 11.62 -12.66
C PRO A 118 15.43 10.99 -11.32
N ALA A 119 16.67 10.52 -11.18
CA ALA A 119 17.16 9.91 -9.94
C ALA A 119 17.17 10.88 -8.74
N ASN A 120 17.45 12.18 -8.98
CA ASN A 120 17.51 13.19 -7.94
C ASN A 120 16.21 13.98 -7.77
N ARG A 121 15.29 13.85 -8.74
CA ARG A 121 14.06 14.65 -8.80
C ARG A 121 13.23 14.51 -7.52
N ASN A 122 12.95 13.28 -7.12
CA ASN A 122 12.07 13.03 -5.99
C ASN A 122 12.65 13.58 -4.68
N ASP A 123 13.95 13.44 -4.47
CA ASP A 123 14.63 13.97 -3.28
C ASP A 123 14.61 15.51 -3.26
N ILE A 124 14.87 16.16 -4.39
CA ILE A 124 14.82 17.62 -4.50
C ILE A 124 13.40 18.14 -4.25
N LEU A 125 12.39 17.54 -4.88
CA LEU A 125 10.99 17.96 -4.72
C LEU A 125 10.49 17.75 -3.29
N ALA A 126 10.85 16.65 -2.66
CA ALA A 126 10.50 16.40 -1.27
C ALA A 126 11.18 17.38 -0.31
N LYS A 127 12.49 17.56 -0.42
CA LYS A 127 13.28 18.37 0.53
C LYS A 127 13.17 19.88 0.33
N ARG A 128 13.04 20.36 -0.92
CA ARG A 128 12.97 21.80 -1.22
C ARG A 128 11.57 22.34 -1.17
N PHE A 129 10.59 21.54 -1.60
CA PHE A 129 9.22 22.02 -1.81
C PHE A 129 8.20 21.32 -0.90
N ASN A 130 8.66 20.40 -0.08
CA ASN A 130 7.80 19.58 0.79
C ASN A 130 6.64 18.93 0.02
N ILE A 131 6.88 18.57 -1.24
CA ILE A 131 5.94 17.78 -2.04
C ILE A 131 6.17 16.31 -1.69
N PRO A 132 5.13 15.59 -1.26
CA PRO A 132 5.23 14.15 -0.99
C PRO A 132 5.67 13.40 -2.24
N MET A 133 6.92 12.95 -2.27
CA MET A 133 7.47 12.20 -3.39
C MET A 133 7.78 10.77 -2.98
N GLU A 134 7.67 9.87 -3.93
CA GLU A 134 7.97 8.47 -3.70
C GLU A 134 9.44 8.18 -4.01
N GLY A 135 10.19 7.73 -3.00
CA GLY A 135 11.60 7.34 -3.14
C GLY A 135 11.79 5.97 -3.78
N TYR A 136 10.71 5.22 -3.98
CA TYR A 136 10.68 3.97 -4.71
C TYR A 136 9.95 4.15 -6.04
N THR A 137 10.36 3.41 -7.06
CA THR A 137 9.56 3.32 -8.27
C THR A 137 8.37 2.43 -7.95
N TYR A 138 7.23 3.05 -7.67
CA TYR A 138 5.99 2.31 -7.51
C TYR A 138 5.61 1.65 -8.83
N PHE A 139 5.06 0.46 -8.70
CA PHE A 139 4.66 -0.29 -9.88
C PHE A 139 3.40 0.31 -10.53
N PHE A 140 2.46 0.73 -9.72
CA PHE A 140 1.25 1.41 -10.18
C PHE A 140 1.30 2.90 -9.84
N THR A 141 0.85 3.75 -10.74
CA THR A 141 0.64 5.19 -10.48
C THR A 141 -0.63 5.38 -9.63
N TYR A 142 -0.78 6.55 -9.03
CA TYR A 142 -1.99 6.85 -8.25
C TYR A 142 -3.26 6.71 -9.10
N GLU A 143 -3.26 7.20 -10.34
CA GLU A 143 -4.39 7.13 -11.26
C GLU A 143 -4.81 5.69 -11.55
N GLU A 144 -3.86 4.78 -11.66
CA GLU A 144 -4.11 3.36 -11.88
C GLU A 144 -4.73 2.66 -10.68
N THR A 145 -4.51 3.19 -9.47
CA THR A 145 -5.02 2.63 -8.22
C THR A 145 -6.41 3.14 -7.82
N ILE A 146 -6.97 4.12 -8.53
CA ILE A 146 -8.28 4.69 -8.19
C ILE A 146 -9.39 3.64 -8.42
N PRO A 147 -10.21 3.32 -7.40
CA PRO A 147 -11.31 2.39 -7.54
C PRO A 147 -12.34 2.84 -8.59
N HIS A 148 -12.98 1.88 -9.21
CA HIS A 148 -14.08 2.08 -10.13
C HIS A 148 -15.42 2.17 -9.39
N ARG A 149 -16.50 2.43 -10.12
CA ARG A 149 -17.84 2.31 -9.57
C ARG A 149 -18.13 0.86 -9.22
N LYS A 150 -18.86 0.64 -8.12
CA LYS A 150 -19.26 -0.68 -7.66
C LYS A 150 -19.89 -1.48 -8.80
N ARG A 151 -19.34 -2.68 -9.01
CA ARG A 151 -19.83 -3.67 -9.99
C ARG A 151 -20.04 -4.99 -9.27
N ASP A 152 -21.03 -5.71 -9.74
CA ASP A 152 -21.32 -7.07 -9.35
C ASP A 152 -20.87 -8.02 -10.43
N PHE A 153 -20.24 -9.13 -10.04
CA PHE A 153 -19.73 -10.16 -10.93
C PHE A 153 -20.42 -11.52 -10.69
N TRP A 154 -21.62 -11.47 -10.20
CA TRP A 154 -22.41 -12.62 -9.84
C TRP A 154 -22.59 -13.59 -11.03
N ARG A 155 -22.41 -14.89 -10.79
CA ARG A 155 -22.50 -15.96 -11.80
C ARG A 155 -21.54 -15.83 -12.96
N LEU A 156 -20.51 -15.02 -12.84
CA LEU A 156 -19.52 -14.94 -13.89
C LEU A 156 -18.38 -15.95 -13.65
N PRO A 157 -17.80 -16.50 -14.75
CA PRO A 157 -16.61 -17.32 -14.65
C PRO A 157 -15.44 -16.48 -14.17
N CYS A 158 -14.63 -17.03 -13.26
CA CYS A 158 -13.46 -16.35 -12.74
C CYS A 158 -12.27 -17.29 -12.53
N ALA A 159 -11.08 -16.69 -12.52
CA ALA A 159 -9.88 -17.30 -12.00
C ALA A 159 -9.71 -16.88 -10.54
N LEU A 160 -9.36 -17.81 -9.66
CA LEU A 160 -9.01 -17.55 -8.28
C LEU A 160 -7.49 -17.54 -8.14
N GLY A 161 -6.95 -16.56 -7.42
CA GLY A 161 -5.55 -16.54 -7.01
C GLY A 161 -5.43 -16.49 -5.50
N ALA A 162 -4.35 -17.07 -4.95
CA ALA A 162 -4.13 -17.12 -3.51
C ALA A 162 -2.67 -16.89 -3.12
N ASP A 163 -2.47 -15.95 -2.20
CA ASP A 163 -1.24 -15.75 -1.43
C ASP A 163 -1.51 -16.17 0.02
N LEU A 164 -1.04 -17.38 0.40
CA LEU A 164 -1.39 -18.04 1.65
C LEU A 164 -0.37 -17.71 2.75
N SER A 165 -0.73 -16.81 3.64
CA SER A 165 0.03 -16.46 4.83
C SER A 165 -0.69 -16.91 6.11
N GLN A 166 0.07 -17.43 7.08
CA GLN A 166 -0.44 -17.78 8.42
C GLN A 166 0.00 -16.80 9.52
N GLY A 167 0.84 -15.84 9.17
CA GLY A 167 1.48 -14.91 10.11
C GLY A 167 0.82 -13.54 10.19
N ASN A 168 1.66 -12.50 10.18
CA ASN A 168 1.22 -11.11 10.27
C ASN A 168 0.79 -10.51 8.93
N ASP A 169 0.97 -11.22 7.81
CA ASP A 169 0.50 -10.83 6.49
C ASP A 169 -0.94 -11.29 6.28
N PHE A 170 -1.59 -10.73 5.25
CA PHE A 170 -2.91 -11.22 4.87
C PHE A 170 -2.79 -12.62 4.25
N CYS A 171 -3.73 -13.50 4.57
CA CYS A 171 -4.04 -14.61 3.70
C CYS A 171 -5.00 -14.07 2.65
N ALA A 172 -4.54 -13.90 1.42
CA ALA A 172 -5.22 -13.13 0.40
C ALA A 172 -5.73 -14.01 -0.73
N PHE A 173 -6.98 -13.76 -1.13
CA PHE A 173 -7.59 -14.35 -2.30
C PHE A 173 -8.10 -13.26 -3.22
N THR A 174 -7.85 -13.41 -4.52
CA THR A 174 -8.34 -12.50 -5.55
C THR A 174 -9.06 -13.26 -6.64
N PHE A 175 -10.30 -12.85 -6.91
CA PHE A 175 -11.13 -13.33 -8.00
C PHE A 175 -10.95 -12.41 -9.19
N LEU A 176 -10.56 -12.98 -10.33
CA LEU A 176 -10.35 -12.29 -11.59
C LEU A 176 -11.41 -12.74 -12.60
N PHE A 177 -12.27 -11.82 -13.01
CA PHE A 177 -13.40 -12.06 -13.91
C PHE A 177 -13.06 -11.53 -15.31
N PRO A 178 -12.72 -12.37 -16.30
CA PRO A 178 -12.59 -11.93 -17.68
C PRO A 178 -13.93 -11.40 -18.22
N LEU A 179 -13.92 -10.18 -18.75
CA LEU A 179 -15.11 -9.51 -19.26
C LEU A 179 -14.99 -9.26 -20.76
N ALA A 180 -16.10 -8.84 -21.38
CA ALA A 180 -16.08 -8.40 -22.76
C ALA A 180 -15.09 -7.24 -22.96
N ASN A 181 -14.56 -7.10 -24.18
CA ASN A 181 -13.61 -6.04 -24.57
C ASN A 181 -12.23 -6.10 -23.89
N GLY A 182 -11.85 -7.24 -23.28
CA GLY A 182 -10.55 -7.42 -22.63
C GLY A 182 -10.45 -6.79 -21.24
N GLU A 183 -11.53 -6.27 -20.68
CA GLU A 183 -11.60 -5.82 -19.29
C GLU A 183 -11.57 -7.00 -18.32
N PHE A 184 -11.09 -6.75 -17.09
CA PHE A 184 -11.09 -7.73 -16.01
C PHE A 184 -11.73 -7.13 -14.75
N GLY A 185 -12.78 -7.79 -14.28
CA GLY A 185 -13.34 -7.50 -12.95
C GLY A 185 -12.46 -8.11 -11.87
N ILE A 186 -12.33 -7.43 -10.72
CA ILE A 186 -11.54 -7.89 -9.59
C ILE A 186 -12.36 -7.77 -8.32
N LYS A 187 -12.36 -8.84 -7.52
CA LYS A 187 -12.86 -8.87 -6.15
C LYS A 187 -11.84 -9.57 -5.26
N THR A 188 -11.76 -9.14 -4.01
CA THR A 188 -10.82 -9.73 -3.07
C THR A 188 -11.52 -10.25 -1.82
N ARG A 189 -10.91 -11.26 -1.19
CA ARG A 189 -11.26 -11.71 0.14
C ARG A 189 -9.99 -12.01 0.90
N ASN A 190 -9.73 -11.24 1.93
CA ASN A 190 -8.48 -11.30 2.67
C ASN A 190 -8.78 -11.63 4.12
N TYR A 191 -7.86 -12.30 4.78
CA TYR A 191 -8.02 -12.74 6.17
C TYR A 191 -6.86 -12.27 7.03
N ILE A 192 -7.19 -11.89 8.26
CA ILE A 192 -6.24 -11.49 9.29
C ILE A 192 -6.72 -12.01 10.64
N THR A 193 -5.82 -12.26 11.59
CA THR A 193 -6.23 -12.62 12.95
C THR A 193 -6.61 -11.39 13.77
N GLU A 194 -7.53 -11.56 14.70
CA GLU A 194 -7.88 -10.52 15.69
C GLU A 194 -6.64 -10.04 16.46
N PHE A 195 -5.74 -10.96 16.80
CA PHE A 195 -4.49 -10.65 17.50
C PHE A 195 -3.56 -9.72 16.69
N THR A 196 -3.43 -9.96 15.39
CA THR A 196 -2.65 -9.09 14.52
C THR A 196 -3.32 -7.72 14.37
N LEU A 197 -4.65 -7.68 14.23
CA LEU A 197 -5.42 -6.45 14.15
C LEU A 197 -5.27 -5.59 15.42
N MET A 198 -5.27 -6.21 16.61
CA MET A 198 -5.11 -5.50 17.89
C MET A 198 -3.74 -4.84 18.06
N LYS A 199 -2.71 -5.34 17.40
CA LYS A 199 -1.34 -4.80 17.46
C LYS A 199 -1.09 -3.63 16.53
N LEU A 200 -2.01 -3.32 15.63
CA LEU A 200 -1.83 -2.26 14.67
C LEU A 200 -1.88 -0.88 15.35
N PRO A 201 -1.06 0.07 14.89
CA PRO A 201 -1.20 1.49 15.24
C PRO A 201 -2.61 2.01 14.90
N SER A 202 -3.10 2.99 15.66
CA SER A 202 -4.48 3.49 15.55
C SER A 202 -4.88 3.89 14.13
N ALA A 203 -4.02 4.59 13.41
CA ALA A 203 -4.31 5.02 12.04
C ALA A 203 -4.40 3.85 11.04
N MET A 204 -3.54 2.84 11.19
CA MET A 204 -3.65 1.62 10.37
C MET A 204 -4.91 0.84 10.71
N ARG A 205 -5.31 0.82 11.99
CA ARG A 205 -6.54 0.18 12.43
C ARG A 205 -7.77 0.82 11.80
N MET A 206 -7.86 2.15 11.77
CA MET A 206 -8.95 2.86 11.09
C MET A 206 -9.07 2.47 9.61
N LYS A 207 -7.95 2.32 8.92
CA LYS A 207 -7.92 1.86 7.53
C LYS A 207 -8.42 0.43 7.39
N TYR A 208 -7.99 -0.48 8.26
CA TYR A 208 -8.43 -1.87 8.25
C TYR A 208 -9.91 -2.01 8.63
N ASP A 209 -10.42 -1.16 9.54
CA ASP A 209 -11.86 -1.09 9.86
C ASP A 209 -12.69 -0.74 8.62
N GLN A 210 -12.16 0.08 7.70
CA GLN A 210 -12.80 0.36 6.43
C GLN A 210 -12.83 -0.88 5.52
N PHE A 211 -11.72 -1.62 5.40
CA PHE A 211 -11.67 -2.88 4.64
C PHE A 211 -12.61 -3.95 5.20
N ILE A 212 -12.77 -3.99 6.53
CA ILE A 212 -13.73 -4.89 7.19
C ILE A 212 -15.17 -4.47 6.84
N LYS A 213 -15.48 -3.18 6.87
CA LYS A 213 -16.81 -2.65 6.54
C LYS A 213 -17.21 -2.90 5.08
N GLU A 214 -16.27 -2.82 4.16
CA GLU A 214 -16.53 -3.13 2.75
C GLU A 214 -16.61 -4.64 2.45
N GLY A 215 -16.15 -5.48 3.39
CA GLY A 215 -16.16 -6.94 3.28
C GLY A 215 -14.97 -7.56 2.55
N SER A 216 -13.94 -6.78 2.20
CA SER A 216 -12.71 -7.26 1.57
C SER A 216 -11.70 -7.83 2.57
N LEU A 217 -11.84 -7.52 3.87
CA LEU A 217 -11.02 -8.04 4.96
C LEU A 217 -11.88 -8.73 6.02
N ILE A 218 -11.58 -9.99 6.31
CA ILE A 218 -12.24 -10.82 7.31
C ILE A 218 -11.31 -11.02 8.50
N VAL A 219 -11.86 -10.83 9.70
CA VAL A 219 -11.12 -11.03 10.95
C VAL A 219 -11.45 -12.41 11.50
N MET A 220 -10.43 -13.25 11.63
CA MET A 220 -10.53 -14.58 12.20
C MET A 220 -10.06 -14.56 13.66
N ASN A 221 -10.66 -15.41 14.47
CA ASN A 221 -10.27 -15.56 15.88
C ASN A 221 -8.88 -16.20 16.00
N GLY A 222 -8.17 -15.88 17.10
CA GLY A 222 -6.90 -16.51 17.42
C GLY A 222 -5.66 -15.69 17.10
N THR A 223 -4.50 -16.32 17.24
CA THR A 223 -3.18 -15.71 17.06
C THR A 223 -2.51 -16.09 15.75
N ILE A 224 -2.93 -17.18 15.14
CA ILE A 224 -2.44 -17.73 13.87
C ILE A 224 -3.67 -18.10 13.05
N LEU A 225 -3.64 -17.83 11.75
CA LEU A 225 -4.72 -18.22 10.85
C LEU A 225 -4.76 -19.73 10.69
N ASP A 226 -5.94 -20.32 10.94
CA ASP A 226 -6.24 -21.69 10.55
C ASP A 226 -6.69 -21.68 9.08
N LEU A 227 -5.89 -22.28 8.22
CA LEU A 227 -6.17 -22.32 6.77
C LEU A 227 -7.41 -23.16 6.45
N MET A 228 -7.83 -24.05 7.33
CA MET A 228 -9.05 -24.83 7.12
C MET A 228 -10.31 -24.01 7.45
N GLU A 229 -10.27 -23.18 8.49
CA GLU A 229 -11.34 -22.21 8.77
C GLU A 229 -11.43 -21.14 7.67
N VAL A 230 -10.26 -20.69 7.16
CA VAL A 230 -10.20 -19.78 6.01
C VAL A 230 -10.83 -20.43 4.78
N TYR A 231 -10.55 -21.72 4.54
CA TYR A 231 -11.14 -22.47 3.44
C TYR A 231 -12.66 -22.51 3.54
N ASP A 232 -13.20 -22.85 4.71
CA ASP A 232 -14.65 -22.95 4.94
C ASP A 232 -15.37 -21.61 4.68
N ASP A 233 -14.78 -20.49 5.11
CA ASP A 233 -15.33 -19.17 4.86
C ASP A 233 -15.22 -18.76 3.39
N LEU A 234 -14.10 -19.06 2.73
CA LEU A 234 -13.90 -18.79 1.31
C LEU A 234 -14.88 -19.59 0.44
N ASP A 235 -15.02 -20.90 0.70
CA ASP A 235 -15.94 -21.77 -0.02
C ASP A 235 -17.38 -21.28 0.12
N LYS A 236 -17.79 -20.97 1.34
CA LYS A 236 -19.08 -20.34 1.59
C LYS A 236 -19.27 -19.04 0.81
N HIS A 237 -18.25 -18.18 0.77
CA HIS A 237 -18.31 -16.94 0.02
C HIS A 237 -18.47 -17.17 -1.49
N ILE A 238 -17.75 -18.14 -2.05
CA ILE A 238 -17.88 -18.55 -3.46
C ILE A 238 -19.31 -19.00 -3.76
N VAL A 239 -19.88 -19.83 -2.88
CA VAL A 239 -21.27 -20.31 -3.02
C VAL A 239 -22.27 -19.16 -2.87
N ASP A 240 -22.12 -18.31 -1.86
CA ASP A 240 -23.05 -17.19 -1.59
C ASP A 240 -23.04 -16.15 -2.73
N CYS A 241 -21.89 -15.93 -3.37
CA CYS A 241 -21.74 -15.05 -4.52
C CYS A 241 -22.00 -15.76 -5.87
N GLU A 242 -22.26 -17.07 -5.86
CA GLU A 242 -22.41 -17.90 -7.06
C GLU A 242 -21.26 -17.71 -8.07
N TYR A 243 -20.02 -17.57 -7.60
CA TYR A 243 -18.86 -17.43 -8.47
C TYR A 243 -18.53 -18.76 -9.14
N ASP A 244 -18.31 -18.74 -10.47
CA ASP A 244 -17.94 -19.91 -11.26
C ASP A 244 -16.40 -19.96 -11.40
N VAL A 245 -15.72 -20.54 -10.39
CA VAL A 245 -14.25 -20.63 -10.38
C VAL A 245 -13.78 -21.69 -11.36
N ARG A 246 -13.14 -21.29 -12.44
CA ARG A 246 -12.66 -22.16 -13.54
C ARG A 246 -11.23 -22.61 -13.36
N CYS A 247 -10.39 -21.83 -12.69
CA CYS A 247 -9.01 -22.19 -12.41
C CYS A 247 -8.54 -21.52 -11.10
N PHE A 248 -7.46 -22.07 -10.53
CA PHE A 248 -6.90 -21.64 -9.24
C PHE A 248 -5.39 -21.56 -9.32
N GLY A 249 -4.83 -20.35 -9.16
CA GLY A 249 -3.40 -20.07 -9.09
C GLY A 249 -2.94 -19.82 -7.65
N PHE A 250 -1.77 -20.33 -7.28
CA PHE A 250 -1.26 -20.17 -5.91
C PHE A 250 0.25 -20.25 -5.84
N ASP A 251 0.84 -19.52 -4.88
CA ASP A 251 2.23 -19.74 -4.47
C ASP A 251 2.31 -21.06 -3.66
N PRO A 252 3.22 -21.98 -4.01
CA PRO A 252 3.36 -23.29 -3.33
C PRO A 252 3.80 -23.19 -1.86
N TYR A 253 4.25 -22.02 -1.39
CA TYR A 253 4.67 -21.86 0.00
C TYR A 253 3.46 -21.94 0.94
N ASN A 254 3.52 -22.83 1.93
CA ASN A 254 2.45 -23.12 2.90
C ASN A 254 1.09 -23.58 2.31
N ALA A 255 1.00 -23.87 1.01
CA ALA A 255 -0.27 -24.12 0.34
C ALA A 255 -0.75 -25.58 0.40
N LYS A 256 0.07 -26.53 0.87
CA LYS A 256 -0.17 -27.97 0.69
C LYS A 256 -1.55 -28.42 1.17
N GLU A 257 -1.89 -28.18 2.44
CA GLU A 257 -3.16 -28.66 3.03
C GLU A 257 -4.37 -28.01 2.38
N PHE A 258 -4.28 -26.71 2.10
CA PHE A 258 -5.34 -25.96 1.43
C PHE A 258 -5.61 -26.49 0.02
N VAL A 259 -4.55 -26.73 -0.75
CA VAL A 259 -4.65 -27.20 -2.13
C VAL A 259 -5.14 -28.67 -2.18
N GLU A 260 -4.69 -29.53 -1.27
CA GLU A 260 -5.17 -30.91 -1.18
C GLU A 260 -6.70 -30.96 -0.91
N ARG A 261 -7.17 -30.10 -0.03
CA ARG A 261 -8.61 -29.95 0.22
C ARG A 261 -9.35 -29.40 -0.99
N TRP A 262 -8.82 -28.34 -1.61
CA TRP A 262 -9.39 -27.79 -2.84
C TRP A 262 -9.53 -28.85 -3.93
N GLN A 263 -8.50 -29.65 -4.16
CA GLN A 263 -8.54 -30.73 -5.14
C GLN A 263 -9.57 -31.81 -4.82
N THR A 264 -9.77 -32.09 -3.54
CA THR A 264 -10.73 -33.09 -3.11
C THR A 264 -12.17 -32.64 -3.35
N GLU A 265 -12.46 -31.36 -3.14
CA GLU A 265 -13.83 -30.79 -3.21
C GLU A 265 -14.16 -30.26 -4.62
N ASN A 266 -13.19 -29.68 -5.34
CA ASN A 266 -13.40 -29.04 -6.63
C ASN A 266 -12.77 -29.81 -7.82
N GLY A 267 -12.06 -30.90 -7.56
CA GLY A 267 -11.36 -31.67 -8.59
C GLY A 267 -9.93 -31.13 -8.88
N PRO A 268 -9.16 -31.90 -9.67
CA PRO A 268 -7.74 -31.62 -9.87
C PRO A 268 -7.44 -30.68 -11.06
N PHE A 269 -8.45 -30.20 -11.78
CA PHE A 269 -8.26 -29.43 -13.01
C PHE A 269 -8.11 -27.95 -12.75
N GLY A 270 -7.36 -27.24 -13.61
CA GLY A 270 -7.20 -25.80 -13.54
C GLY A 270 -6.39 -25.30 -12.35
N ILE A 271 -5.61 -26.16 -11.68
CA ILE A 271 -4.81 -25.80 -10.50
C ILE A 271 -3.37 -25.53 -10.93
N GLU A 272 -2.92 -24.29 -10.79
CA GLU A 272 -1.63 -23.84 -11.29
C GLU A 272 -0.71 -23.37 -10.17
N LYS A 273 0.50 -23.92 -10.13
CA LYS A 273 1.56 -23.46 -9.23
C LYS A 273 2.27 -22.24 -9.83
N VAL A 274 2.18 -21.12 -9.17
CA VAL A 274 2.86 -19.88 -9.55
C VAL A 274 4.08 -19.70 -8.64
N ILE A 275 5.27 -20.00 -9.17
CA ILE A 275 6.52 -19.84 -8.41
C ILE A 275 6.90 -18.37 -8.41
N GLN A 276 6.95 -17.75 -7.24
CA GLN A 276 7.36 -16.36 -7.10
C GLN A 276 8.83 -16.17 -7.52
N GLY A 277 9.06 -15.24 -8.43
CA GLY A 277 10.39 -14.90 -8.90
C GLY A 277 10.42 -14.03 -10.14
N ALA A 278 11.45 -13.18 -10.29
CA ALA A 278 11.54 -12.23 -11.38
C ALA A 278 11.38 -12.88 -12.78
N LYS A 279 11.87 -14.10 -12.94
CA LYS A 279 11.79 -14.82 -14.22
C LYS A 279 10.37 -15.27 -14.59
N THR A 280 9.56 -15.64 -13.60
CA THR A 280 8.18 -16.12 -13.77
C THR A 280 7.16 -14.99 -13.78
N GLU A 281 7.38 -13.98 -12.95
CA GLU A 281 6.45 -12.88 -12.74
C GLU A 281 6.57 -11.77 -13.79
N SER A 282 7.76 -11.58 -14.41
CA SER A 282 8.07 -10.40 -15.23
C SER A 282 7.08 -10.17 -16.36
N VAL A 283 6.71 -11.21 -17.12
CA VAL A 283 5.79 -11.09 -18.25
C VAL A 283 4.35 -10.84 -17.78
N PRO A 284 3.77 -11.64 -16.86
CA PRO A 284 2.44 -11.37 -16.31
C PRO A 284 2.32 -9.99 -15.65
N LEU A 285 3.35 -9.55 -14.93
CA LEU A 285 3.38 -8.21 -14.32
C LEU A 285 3.33 -7.10 -15.38
N GLY A 286 4.10 -7.24 -16.47
CA GLY A 286 4.06 -6.28 -17.59
C GLY A 286 2.67 -6.19 -18.22
N GLU A 287 1.99 -7.31 -18.39
CA GLU A 287 0.63 -7.34 -18.94
C GLU A 287 -0.39 -6.73 -17.96
N LEU A 288 -0.30 -7.04 -16.66
CA LEU A 288 -1.15 -6.41 -15.63
C LEU A 288 -0.92 -4.90 -15.56
N LYS A 289 0.34 -4.45 -15.74
CA LYS A 289 0.67 -3.03 -15.79
C LYS A 289 -0.03 -2.34 -16.97
N ASN A 290 0.05 -2.92 -18.17
CA ASN A 290 -0.62 -2.39 -19.35
C ASN A 290 -2.15 -2.30 -19.16
N LEU A 291 -2.76 -3.34 -18.57
CA LEU A 291 -4.19 -3.34 -18.25
C LEU A 291 -4.54 -2.24 -17.22
N ALA A 292 -3.66 -1.99 -16.23
CA ALA A 292 -3.87 -0.92 -15.26
C ALA A 292 -3.76 0.47 -15.91
N GLU A 293 -2.77 0.70 -16.79
CA GLU A 293 -2.59 1.94 -17.55
C GLU A 293 -3.79 2.25 -18.45
N GLU A 294 -4.37 1.23 -19.08
CA GLU A 294 -5.57 1.33 -19.90
C GLU A 294 -6.87 1.38 -19.06
N ARG A 295 -6.78 1.34 -17.73
CA ARG A 295 -7.93 1.31 -16.82
C ARG A 295 -8.88 0.12 -17.05
N MET A 296 -8.35 -1.00 -17.50
CA MET A 296 -9.08 -2.23 -17.79
C MET A 296 -9.15 -3.20 -16.59
N LEU A 297 -8.47 -2.92 -15.48
CA LEU A 297 -8.60 -3.62 -14.21
C LEU A 297 -9.70 -2.96 -13.37
N LEU A 298 -10.88 -3.56 -13.34
CA LEU A 298 -12.09 -2.98 -12.74
C LEU A 298 -12.30 -3.51 -11.32
N PHE A 299 -11.93 -2.72 -10.33
CA PHE A 299 -12.15 -2.98 -8.90
C PHE A 299 -12.81 -1.78 -8.22
N ASP A 300 -13.47 -2.01 -7.10
CA ASP A 300 -14.19 -1.00 -6.30
C ASP A 300 -13.79 -1.02 -4.82
N GLU A 301 -12.78 -1.82 -4.45
CA GLU A 301 -12.37 -2.06 -3.07
C GLU A 301 -11.19 -1.17 -2.69
N GLU A 302 -11.29 -0.52 -1.53
CA GLU A 302 -10.23 0.28 -0.92
C GLU A 302 -9.00 -0.58 -0.54
N LEU A 303 -9.22 -1.85 -0.19
CA LEU A 303 -8.12 -2.77 0.10
C LEU A 303 -7.28 -3.03 -1.15
N MET A 304 -7.90 -3.24 -2.33
CA MET A 304 -7.15 -3.42 -3.58
C MET A 304 -6.39 -2.13 -3.95
N MET A 305 -7.03 -0.96 -3.83
CA MET A 305 -6.36 0.34 -4.00
C MET A 305 -5.12 0.44 -3.09
N PHE A 306 -5.27 0.10 -1.82
CA PHE A 306 -4.18 0.12 -0.85
C PHE A 306 -3.05 -0.84 -1.22
N ALA A 307 -3.38 -2.08 -1.61
CA ALA A 307 -2.40 -3.08 -2.00
C ALA A 307 -1.64 -2.66 -3.27
N MET A 308 -2.31 -2.15 -4.29
CA MET A 308 -1.68 -1.61 -5.50
C MET A 308 -0.76 -0.43 -5.19
N GLY A 309 -1.20 0.50 -4.33
CA GLY A 309 -0.40 1.64 -3.89
C GLY A 309 0.87 1.28 -3.09
N ASN A 310 0.97 0.05 -2.58
CA ASN A 310 2.14 -0.46 -1.86
C ASN A 310 3.12 -1.26 -2.73
N CYS A 311 2.75 -1.56 -3.98
CA CYS A 311 3.57 -2.36 -4.87
C CYS A 311 4.77 -1.59 -5.38
N VAL A 312 5.96 -2.11 -5.13
CA VAL A 312 7.21 -1.67 -5.77
C VAL A 312 7.80 -2.84 -6.55
N THR A 313 8.59 -2.54 -7.57
CA THR A 313 9.29 -3.56 -8.32
C THR A 313 10.79 -3.41 -8.20
N ILE A 314 11.48 -4.53 -8.25
CA ILE A 314 12.92 -4.58 -8.53
C ILE A 314 13.15 -5.29 -9.85
N GLU A 315 14.19 -4.87 -10.53
CA GLU A 315 14.68 -5.52 -11.74
C GLU A 315 15.94 -6.35 -11.40
N ASP A 316 16.02 -7.55 -11.95
CA ASP A 316 17.26 -8.32 -11.93
C ASP A 316 18.24 -7.80 -13.02
N THR A 317 19.45 -8.37 -13.06
CA THR A 317 20.47 -7.98 -14.04
C THR A 317 20.07 -8.22 -15.50
N ASN A 318 19.00 -8.98 -15.75
CA ASN A 318 18.47 -9.28 -17.07
C ASN A 318 17.23 -8.43 -17.41
N GLY A 319 16.86 -7.47 -16.54
CA GLY A 319 15.67 -6.63 -16.71
C GLY A 319 14.35 -7.31 -16.35
N ASN A 320 14.38 -8.51 -15.74
CA ASN A 320 13.15 -9.13 -15.26
C ASN A 320 12.69 -8.48 -13.96
N ARG A 321 11.38 -8.28 -13.84
CA ARG A 321 10.75 -7.62 -12.70
C ARG A 321 10.05 -8.60 -11.80
N LYS A 322 10.07 -8.33 -10.50
CA LYS A 322 9.20 -8.96 -9.52
C LYS A 322 8.63 -7.96 -8.55
N LEU A 323 7.46 -8.29 -7.99
CA LEU A 323 6.85 -7.51 -6.92
C LEU A 323 7.65 -7.64 -5.63
N LEU A 324 7.73 -6.52 -4.92
CA LEU A 324 8.27 -6.47 -3.58
C LEU A 324 7.34 -5.67 -2.67
N LYS A 325 7.30 -6.10 -1.41
CA LYS A 325 6.83 -5.27 -0.31
C LYS A 325 7.85 -4.18 -0.04
N LYS A 326 7.44 -2.93 -0.12
CA LYS A 326 8.28 -1.79 0.23
C LYS A 326 8.78 -1.87 1.67
N ARG A 327 7.95 -2.41 2.57
CA ARG A 327 8.19 -2.60 4.01
C ARG A 327 7.36 -3.76 4.53
N TYR A 328 7.70 -4.19 5.75
CA TYR A 328 6.96 -5.25 6.43
C TYR A 328 5.46 -4.92 6.62
N GLU A 329 5.13 -3.65 6.90
CA GLU A 329 3.74 -3.20 7.05
C GLU A 329 3.00 -2.94 5.72
N ALA A 330 3.74 -2.85 4.60
CA ALA A 330 3.14 -2.65 3.30
C ALA A 330 2.53 -3.95 2.79
N LYS A 331 1.21 -4.04 2.81
CA LYS A 331 0.47 -5.22 2.35
C LYS A 331 0.27 -5.12 0.85
N ILE A 332 0.78 -6.12 0.12
CA ILE A 332 0.58 -6.28 -1.33
C ILE A 332 -0.08 -7.62 -1.65
N ASP A 333 -0.46 -8.36 -0.64
CA ASP A 333 -0.88 -9.76 -0.70
C ASP A 333 -2.05 -9.96 -1.68
N ALA A 334 -3.01 -9.01 -1.72
CA ALA A 334 -4.11 -9.03 -2.69
C ALA A 334 -3.64 -8.89 -4.15
N VAL A 335 -2.54 -8.12 -4.39
CA VAL A 335 -1.95 -7.99 -5.74
C VAL A 335 -1.11 -9.22 -6.09
N ALA A 336 -0.44 -9.85 -5.11
CA ALA A 336 0.23 -11.12 -5.34
C ALA A 336 -0.79 -12.20 -5.73
N ALA A 337 -1.92 -12.29 -5.00
CA ALA A 337 -3.02 -13.18 -5.37
C ALA A 337 -3.64 -12.82 -6.73
N LEU A 338 -3.72 -11.53 -7.10
CA LEU A 338 -4.16 -11.11 -8.44
C LEU A 338 -3.21 -11.64 -9.54
N LEU A 339 -1.91 -11.57 -9.31
CA LEU A 339 -0.92 -12.10 -10.23
C LEU A 339 -1.09 -13.61 -10.42
N ASP A 340 -1.30 -14.35 -9.32
CA ASP A 340 -1.52 -15.80 -9.34
C ASP A 340 -2.81 -16.15 -10.11
N ALA A 341 -3.90 -15.41 -9.89
CA ALA A 341 -5.13 -15.55 -10.64
C ALA A 341 -4.93 -15.28 -12.15
N PHE A 342 -4.18 -14.23 -12.48
CA PHE A 342 -3.91 -13.86 -13.88
C PHE A 342 -3.07 -14.91 -14.61
N VAL A 343 -2.06 -15.47 -13.95
CA VAL A 343 -1.26 -16.57 -14.50
C VAL A 343 -2.12 -17.81 -14.71
N ALA A 344 -2.93 -18.20 -13.72
CA ALA A 344 -3.84 -19.33 -13.87
C ALA A 344 -4.85 -19.13 -15.01
N TYR A 345 -5.44 -17.93 -15.14
CA TYR A 345 -6.29 -17.57 -16.25
C TYR A 345 -5.59 -17.74 -17.61
N LYS A 346 -4.36 -17.24 -17.73
CA LYS A 346 -3.59 -17.33 -19.00
C LYS A 346 -3.32 -18.77 -19.42
N LEU A 347 -3.09 -19.66 -18.46
CA LEU A 347 -2.83 -21.07 -18.70
C LEU A 347 -4.11 -21.87 -19.01
N ASN A 348 -5.27 -21.36 -18.62
CA ASN A 348 -6.56 -22.06 -18.76
C ASN A 348 -7.59 -21.24 -19.56
N LYS A 349 -7.17 -20.46 -20.55
CA LYS A 349 -8.08 -19.58 -21.33
C LYS A 349 -9.25 -20.33 -21.95
N ASP A 350 -9.02 -21.55 -22.44
CA ASP A 350 -10.03 -22.38 -23.06
C ASP A 350 -11.20 -22.72 -22.10
N ALA A 351 -10.98 -22.65 -20.79
CA ALA A 351 -12.04 -22.86 -19.81
C ALA A 351 -13.02 -21.68 -19.71
N PHE A 352 -12.70 -20.54 -20.30
CA PHE A 352 -13.50 -19.31 -20.27
C PHE A 352 -14.21 -19.01 -21.60
N GLU A 353 -13.92 -19.80 -22.64
CA GLU A 353 -14.62 -19.78 -23.92
C GLU A 353 -15.84 -20.72 -23.86
#